data_cb05df142b29120758010bd89eed6217
#
_entry.id   cb05df142b29120758010bd89eed6217
#
_cell.length_a   1.000
_cell.length_b   1.000
_cell.length_c   1.000
_cell.angle_alpha   90.00
_cell.angle_beta   90.00
_cell.angle_gamma   90.00
#
_symmetry.space_group_name_H-M   'P 1'
#
loop_
_entity.id
_entity.type
_entity.pdbx_description
1 polymer ?
#
loop_
_entity_poly.entity_id
_entity_poly.type
_entity_poly.pdbx_seq_one_letter_code
_entity_poly.pdbx_strand_id
1 'polypeptide(L)'
;MICKDNLPVGCIDLYDFDPYHLRAGVGILIADEQHRGQGLAKDALQVLCHYAFKMLQLHQLYCHINADNLPSIALFTAVGFKETGNKKQWNKVPAGFVDELIFQRIAES
;
A
#
# COMPACT_ATOMS: atom_id res chain seq x y z
N MET A 1 8.16 10.25 -0.85
CA MET A 1 7.59 9.61 -2.06
C MET A 1 8.67 8.93 -2.88
N ILE A 2 8.41 7.73 -3.31
CA ILE A 2 9.35 6.96 -4.12
C ILE A 2 8.76 6.78 -5.51
N CYS A 3 9.41 7.39 -6.50
CA CYS A 3 9.03 7.23 -7.90
C CYS A 3 10.24 6.67 -8.65
N LYS A 4 9.99 5.78 -9.58
CA LYS A 4 11.05 5.15 -10.36
C LYS A 4 11.43 6.08 -11.52
N ASP A 5 12.42 6.95 -11.25
CA ASP A 5 12.94 7.88 -12.24
C ASP A 5 11.86 8.59 -13.03
N ASN A 6 11.99 8.61 -14.34
CA ASN A 6 11.00 9.19 -15.24
C ASN A 6 10.15 8.12 -15.91
N LEU A 7 10.26 6.88 -15.45
CA LEU A 7 9.51 5.78 -16.04
C LEU A 7 8.10 5.76 -15.46
N PRO A 8 7.09 5.49 -16.28
CA PRO A 8 5.71 5.47 -15.81
C PRO A 8 5.35 4.16 -15.12
N VAL A 9 6.24 3.67 -14.28
CA VAL A 9 6.00 2.39 -13.57
C VAL A 9 5.18 2.57 -12.31
N GLY A 10 5.14 3.81 -11.78
CA GLY A 10 4.33 4.09 -10.61
C GLY A 10 5.08 4.84 -9.54
N CYS A 11 4.36 5.16 -8.49
CA CYS A 11 4.88 5.83 -7.30
C CYS A 11 4.39 5.13 -6.06
N ILE A 12 5.19 5.18 -5.01
CA ILE A 12 4.79 4.75 -3.68
C ILE A 12 5.01 5.91 -2.73
N ASP A 13 4.01 6.16 -1.90
CA ASP A 13 3.96 7.33 -1.03
C ASP A 13 3.56 6.94 0.38
N LEU A 14 4.05 7.70 1.35
CA LEU A 14 3.48 7.71 2.69
C LEU A 14 2.57 8.92 2.82
N TYR A 15 1.42 8.75 3.46
CA TYR A 15 0.49 9.84 3.71
C TYR A 15 -0.05 9.73 5.14
N ASP A 16 -0.65 10.81 5.61
CA ASP A 16 -1.24 10.88 6.97
C ASP A 16 -0.25 10.43 8.04
N PHE A 17 0.98 10.88 7.92
CA PHE A 17 2.00 10.57 8.90
C PHE A 17 1.60 11.12 10.26
N ASP A 18 1.50 10.23 11.26
CA ASP A 18 1.11 10.59 12.62
C ASP A 18 2.28 10.28 13.55
N PRO A 19 3.04 11.30 13.94
CA PRO A 19 4.22 11.07 14.79
C PRO A 19 3.87 10.70 16.23
N TYR A 20 2.65 10.97 16.64
CA TYR A 20 2.22 10.61 17.99
C TYR A 20 1.85 9.13 18.08
N HIS A 21 1.05 8.65 17.13
CA HIS A 21 0.62 7.25 17.09
C HIS A 21 1.60 6.37 16.33
N LEU A 22 2.62 6.95 15.69
CA LEU A 22 3.68 6.26 14.95
C LEU A 22 3.09 5.38 13.85
N ARG A 23 2.24 5.98 13.02
CA ARG A 23 1.63 5.27 11.90
C ARG A 23 1.57 6.18 10.68
N ALA A 24 1.50 5.56 9.50
CA ALA A 24 1.32 6.26 8.26
C ALA A 24 0.58 5.36 7.27
N GLY A 25 -0.14 5.98 6.34
CA GLY A 25 -0.77 5.27 5.26
C GLY A 25 0.20 5.08 4.11
N VAL A 26 0.02 4.03 3.34
CA VAL A 26 0.81 3.74 2.14
C VAL A 26 -0.10 3.81 0.93
N GLY A 27 0.24 4.69 0.01
CA GLY A 27 -0.43 4.77 -1.28
C GLY A 27 0.48 4.25 -2.37
N ILE A 28 -0.09 3.58 -3.35
CA ILE A 28 0.66 3.09 -4.49
C ILE A 28 -0.12 3.38 -5.76
N LEU A 29 0.58 3.88 -6.76
CA LEU A 29 0.02 4.12 -8.08
C LEU A 29 0.91 3.44 -9.10
N ILE A 30 0.36 2.50 -9.83
CA ILE A 30 1.06 1.84 -10.93
C ILE A 30 0.47 2.37 -12.22
N ALA A 31 1.25 3.18 -12.94
CA ALA A 31 0.79 3.88 -14.12
C ALA A 31 0.82 3.00 -15.37
N ASP A 32 1.66 1.99 -15.39
CA ASP A 32 1.86 1.12 -16.55
C ASP A 32 1.57 -0.32 -16.19
N GLU A 33 0.51 -0.87 -16.78
CA GLU A 33 0.12 -2.24 -16.50
C GLU A 33 1.17 -3.27 -16.90
N GLN A 34 2.00 -2.95 -17.87
CA GLN A 34 3.05 -3.87 -18.30
C GLN A 34 4.07 -4.13 -17.21
N HIS A 35 4.17 -3.22 -16.26
CA HIS A 35 5.11 -3.35 -15.16
C HIS A 35 4.50 -3.96 -13.91
N ARG A 36 3.20 -4.26 -13.94
CA ARG A 36 2.55 -4.90 -12.83
C ARG A 36 3.04 -6.34 -12.71
N GLY A 37 3.32 -6.77 -11.49
CA GLY A 37 3.73 -8.14 -11.25
C GLY A 37 5.16 -8.45 -11.61
N GLN A 38 5.93 -7.46 -12.02
CA GLN A 38 7.33 -7.68 -12.38
C GLN A 38 8.29 -7.46 -11.22
N GLY A 39 7.77 -7.35 -10.03
CA GLY A 39 8.60 -7.23 -8.84
C GLY A 39 9.03 -5.81 -8.48
N LEU A 40 8.90 -4.85 -9.39
CA LEU A 40 9.32 -3.48 -9.12
C LEU A 40 8.51 -2.85 -7.99
N ALA A 41 7.18 -3.03 -8.04
CA ALA A 41 6.32 -2.48 -7.00
C ALA A 41 6.58 -3.16 -5.67
N LYS A 42 6.79 -4.47 -5.68
CA LYS A 42 7.08 -5.21 -4.46
C LYS A 42 8.39 -4.75 -3.84
N ASP A 43 9.43 -4.60 -4.66
CA ASP A 43 10.73 -4.14 -4.18
C ASP A 43 10.63 -2.74 -3.60
N ALA A 44 9.95 -1.83 -4.30
CA ALA A 44 9.77 -0.46 -3.83
C ALA A 44 9.00 -0.43 -2.51
N LEU A 45 7.95 -1.25 -2.39
CA LEU A 45 7.16 -1.32 -1.18
C LEU A 45 7.98 -1.88 -0.01
N GLN A 46 8.81 -2.88 -0.26
CA GLN A 46 9.71 -3.42 0.77
C GLN A 46 10.71 -2.38 1.25
N VAL A 47 11.29 -1.60 0.32
CA VAL A 47 12.21 -0.53 0.67
C VAL A 47 11.51 0.53 1.51
N LEU A 48 10.30 0.91 1.11
CA LEU A 48 9.52 1.90 1.86
C LEU A 48 9.20 1.42 3.27
N CYS A 49 8.79 0.17 3.41
CA CYS A 49 8.51 -0.42 4.71
C CYS A 49 9.76 -0.43 5.59
N HIS A 50 10.90 -0.83 5.01
CA HIS A 50 12.15 -0.83 5.75
C HIS A 50 12.49 0.58 6.24
N TYR A 51 12.37 1.57 5.36
CA TYR A 51 12.61 2.96 5.72
C TYR A 51 11.69 3.40 6.85
N ALA A 52 10.39 3.12 6.71
CA ALA A 52 9.40 3.53 7.70
C ALA A 52 9.67 2.91 9.08
N PHE A 53 9.99 1.64 9.12
CA PHE A 53 10.19 0.95 10.39
C PHE A 53 11.57 1.23 10.99
N LYS A 54 12.60 1.32 10.18
CA LYS A 54 13.97 1.48 10.68
C LYS A 54 14.38 2.94 10.86
N MET A 55 14.06 3.79 9.88
CA MET A 55 14.50 5.18 9.91
C MET A 55 13.50 6.08 10.60
N LEU A 56 12.21 5.92 10.31
CA LEU A 56 11.16 6.72 10.93
C LEU A 56 10.65 6.11 12.22
N GLN A 57 11.01 4.86 12.50
CA GLN A 57 10.63 4.13 13.71
C GLN A 57 9.12 4.10 13.93
N LEU A 58 8.38 3.94 12.85
CA LEU A 58 6.93 3.82 12.92
C LEU A 58 6.54 2.48 13.53
N HIS A 59 5.41 2.45 14.21
CA HIS A 59 4.86 1.24 14.78
C HIS A 59 4.12 0.42 13.74
N GLN A 60 3.43 1.08 12.82
CA GLN A 60 2.63 0.38 11.81
C GLN A 60 2.46 1.20 10.54
N LEU A 61 2.19 0.49 9.47
CA LEU A 61 1.75 1.05 8.20
C LEU A 61 0.38 0.46 7.87
N TYR A 62 -0.44 1.22 7.17
CA TYR A 62 -1.75 0.74 6.74
C TYR A 62 -2.03 1.20 5.32
N CYS A 63 -3.00 0.55 4.67
CA CYS A 63 -3.46 0.98 3.37
C CYS A 63 -4.90 0.58 3.17
N HIS A 64 -5.54 1.23 2.19
CA HIS A 64 -6.91 0.96 1.81
C HIS A 64 -6.91 0.44 0.38
N ILE A 65 -7.54 -0.69 0.14
CA ILE A 65 -7.55 -1.34 -1.18
C ILE A 65 -8.98 -1.75 -1.52
N ASN A 66 -9.46 -1.37 -2.71
CA ASN A 66 -10.74 -1.85 -3.18
C ASN A 66 -10.72 -3.37 -3.28
N ALA A 67 -11.81 -4.01 -2.89
CA ALA A 67 -11.87 -5.47 -2.83
C ALA A 67 -11.68 -6.13 -4.19
N ASP A 68 -11.94 -5.40 -5.28
CA ASP A 68 -11.75 -5.92 -6.63
C ASP A 68 -10.34 -5.70 -7.18
N ASN A 69 -9.48 -5.02 -6.42
CA ASN A 69 -8.12 -4.74 -6.86
C ASN A 69 -7.19 -5.88 -6.43
N LEU A 70 -7.32 -7.02 -7.10
CA LEU A 70 -6.57 -8.21 -6.74
C LEU A 70 -5.05 -8.05 -6.83
N PRO A 71 -4.51 -7.35 -7.84
CA PRO A 71 -3.05 -7.14 -7.88
C PRO A 71 -2.51 -6.42 -6.65
N SER A 72 -3.20 -5.39 -6.17
CA SER A 72 -2.76 -4.67 -4.97
C SER A 72 -2.88 -5.53 -3.73
N ILE A 73 -3.96 -6.30 -3.61
CA ILE A 73 -4.14 -7.21 -2.48
C ILE A 73 -2.98 -8.21 -2.43
N ALA A 74 -2.65 -8.80 -3.57
CA ALA A 74 -1.55 -9.76 -3.66
C ALA A 74 -0.21 -9.10 -3.31
N LEU A 75 0.01 -7.88 -3.79
CA LEU A 75 1.25 -7.14 -3.54
C LEU A 75 1.44 -6.87 -2.05
N PHE A 76 0.44 -6.28 -1.41
CA PHE A 76 0.56 -5.92 0.01
C PHE A 76 0.63 -7.17 0.88
N THR A 77 -0.12 -8.20 0.55
CA THR A 77 -0.06 -9.48 1.28
C THR A 77 1.34 -10.08 1.19
N ALA A 78 1.95 -10.03 0.01
CA ALA A 78 3.30 -10.57 -0.19
C ALA A 78 4.35 -9.82 0.62
N VAL A 79 4.09 -8.56 0.97
CA VAL A 79 5.02 -7.74 1.75
C VAL A 79 4.68 -7.77 3.25
N GLY A 80 3.74 -8.60 3.66
CA GLY A 80 3.46 -8.82 5.07
C GLY A 80 2.29 -8.03 5.64
N PHE A 81 1.55 -7.33 4.79
CA PHE A 81 0.32 -6.68 5.23
C PHE A 81 -0.78 -7.70 5.39
N LYS A 82 -1.65 -7.49 6.36
CA LYS A 82 -2.79 -8.38 6.63
C LYS A 82 -4.06 -7.58 6.62
N GLU A 83 -5.12 -8.18 6.11
CA GLU A 83 -6.44 -7.57 6.10
C GLU A 83 -6.98 -7.49 7.53
N THR A 84 -7.36 -6.28 7.96
CA THR A 84 -7.86 -6.05 9.31
C THR A 84 -9.23 -5.40 9.33
N GLY A 85 -9.76 -4.98 8.19
CA GLY A 85 -11.06 -4.35 8.13
C GLY A 85 -11.67 -4.40 6.75
N ASN A 86 -12.98 -4.16 6.68
CA ASN A 86 -13.73 -4.17 5.44
C ASN A 86 -14.86 -3.15 5.54
N LYS A 87 -14.83 -2.14 4.68
CA LYS A 87 -15.88 -1.14 4.58
C LYS A 87 -16.80 -1.54 3.45
N LYS A 88 -18.01 -1.93 3.79
CA LYS A 88 -18.97 -2.46 2.81
C LYS A 88 -19.45 -1.37 1.86
N GLN A 89 -19.49 -1.71 0.56
CA GLN A 89 -20.02 -0.84 -0.48
C GLN A 89 -19.49 0.59 -0.38
N TRP A 90 -18.20 0.73 -0.16
CA TRP A 90 -17.59 1.99 0.19
C TRP A 90 -17.31 2.89 -1.02
N ASN A 91 -16.88 2.29 -2.13
CA ASN A 91 -16.47 3.03 -3.32
C ASN A 91 -17.34 2.68 -4.51
N LYS A 92 -17.69 3.69 -5.29
CA LYS A 92 -18.46 3.50 -6.50
C LYS A 92 -17.54 3.18 -7.66
N VAL A 93 -17.86 2.12 -8.38
CA VAL A 93 -17.15 1.70 -9.60
C VAL A 93 -18.17 1.52 -10.71
N PRO A 94 -17.76 1.37 -11.98
CA PRO A 94 -18.72 1.25 -13.08
C PRO A 94 -19.74 0.13 -12.92
N ALA A 95 -19.35 -0.97 -12.28
CA ALA A 95 -20.23 -2.12 -12.07
C ALA A 95 -21.14 -1.98 -10.84
N GLY A 96 -21.00 -0.90 -10.06
CA GLY A 96 -21.80 -0.70 -8.84
C GLY A 96 -20.92 -0.19 -7.70
N PHE A 97 -21.04 -0.81 -6.55
CA PHE A 97 -20.26 -0.43 -5.38
C PHE A 97 -19.37 -1.60 -4.96
N VAL A 98 -18.18 -1.28 -4.51
CA VAL A 98 -17.20 -2.26 -4.08
C VAL A 98 -16.76 -1.95 -2.65
N ASP A 99 -16.49 -3.02 -1.90
CA ASP A 99 -15.95 -2.87 -0.55
C ASP A 99 -14.55 -2.32 -0.60
N GLU A 100 -14.17 -1.58 0.44
CA GLU A 100 -12.79 -1.14 0.62
C GLU A 100 -12.18 -1.87 1.80
N LEU A 101 -11.10 -2.58 1.54
CA LEU A 101 -10.41 -3.36 2.57
C LEU A 101 -9.34 -2.51 3.22
N ILE A 102 -9.11 -2.76 4.51
CA ILE A 102 -8.02 -2.12 5.25
C ILE A 102 -6.98 -3.19 5.55
N PHE A 103 -5.74 -2.88 5.20
CA PHE A 103 -4.60 -3.75 5.48
C PHE A 103 -3.63 -3.05 6.40
N GLN A 104 -3.00 -3.79 7.29
CA GLN A 104 -2.01 -3.27 8.22
C GLN A 104 -0.78 -4.15 8.24
N ARG A 105 0.37 -3.50 8.47
CA ARG A 105 1.61 -4.20 8.80
C ARG A 105 2.19 -3.56 10.03
N ILE A 106 2.35 -4.33 11.09
CA ILE A 106 2.88 -3.86 12.36
C ILE A 106 4.37 -4.18 12.41
N ALA A 107 5.15 -3.24 12.92
CA ALA A 107 6.59 -3.41 13.02
C ALA A 107 6.92 -4.62 13.89
N GLU A 108 7.90 -5.39 13.47
CA GLU A 108 8.41 -6.48 14.27
C GLU A 108 9.35 -5.91 15.32
N SER A 109 9.22 -6.39 16.53
CA SER A 109 10.08 -5.97 17.63
C SER A 109 11.41 -6.72 17.61
#